data_55a9e52f547183943811536e1b68ffbb
#
_entry.id   55a9e52f547183943811536e1b68ffbb
#
_cell.length_a   1.000
_cell.length_b   1.000
_cell.length_c   1.000
_cell.angle_alpha   90.00
_cell.angle_beta   90.00
_cell.angle_gamma   90.00
#
_symmetry.space_group_name_H-M   'P 1'
#
loop_
_entity.id
_entity.type
_entity.pdbx_description
1 polymer ?
#
loop_
_entity_poly.entity_id
_entity_poly.type
_entity_poly.pdbx_seq_one_letter_code
_entity_poly.pdbx_strand_id
1 'polypeptide(L)'
;MERVLLNKVNYLVKTLGWEVMIVTTDQKSRPPFYPFPSQVRMADLGINYSDDNTRNPYGKIAGYLRRKHLHKKRLTALLQKDKADVVVSLYPSESSFIPSIKDGSKKVLELHYCKFFRLQYGRKGLIGLIDKWRTRQDVKIASRFDKFVVLTQEDKGYWGEMPNIEVIPNAALQMTKALSDVSAKRVLAVGRLDYQKGFDRLIEAWRVVQKSGRFKDWTLDIYGQGEWRKMLEQMTDDFGLKGTAHINRPTTDIANEYIHSSLLVMSSNYEGFPMVMIEAMSCGLPVVSFDFKCGPRDIISHDVNGLLVQNGDIQGLAEAMMKVMGDANYRRQLSLNARQVVNTYSEENVMRQWVRLFNDLKKA
;
A
#
# COMPACT_ATOMS: atom_id res chain seq x y z
N MET A 1 2.11 0.09 -6.15
CA MET A 1 1.02 0.06 -7.16
C MET A 1 1.39 -0.79 -8.36
N GLU A 2 2.47 -0.50 -9.12
CA GLU A 2 2.85 -1.23 -10.35
C GLU A 2 2.99 -2.75 -10.15
N ARG A 3 3.59 -3.21 -9.05
CA ARG A 3 3.70 -4.65 -8.73
C ARG A 3 2.32 -5.31 -8.51
N VAL A 4 1.39 -4.61 -7.88
CA VAL A 4 0.00 -5.10 -7.68
C VAL A 4 -0.71 -5.20 -9.03
N LEU A 5 -0.55 -4.20 -9.89
CA LEU A 5 -1.08 -4.22 -11.25
C LEU A 5 -0.50 -5.38 -12.07
N LEU A 6 0.83 -5.59 -12.01
CA LEU A 6 1.48 -6.70 -12.70
C LEU A 6 0.90 -8.06 -12.27
N ASN A 7 0.72 -8.29 -10.96
CA ASN A 7 0.15 -9.55 -10.45
C ASN A 7 -1.27 -9.77 -10.98
N LYS A 8 -2.12 -8.75 -10.88
CA LYS A 8 -3.49 -8.80 -11.41
C LYS A 8 -3.51 -9.09 -12.92
N VAL A 9 -2.69 -8.41 -13.69
CA VAL A 9 -2.59 -8.58 -15.15
C VAL A 9 -2.06 -9.97 -15.49
N ASN A 10 -1.04 -10.47 -14.80
CA ASN A 10 -0.53 -11.83 -14.98
C ASN A 10 -1.64 -12.88 -14.81
N TYR A 11 -2.43 -12.76 -13.74
CA TYR A 11 -3.53 -13.69 -13.49
C TYR A 11 -4.60 -13.61 -14.60
N LEU A 12 -5.04 -12.41 -14.97
CA LEU A 12 -6.07 -12.21 -16.00
C LEU A 12 -5.63 -12.76 -17.36
N VAL A 13 -4.38 -12.51 -17.74
CA VAL A 13 -3.87 -12.91 -19.06
C VAL A 13 -3.44 -14.36 -19.09
N LYS A 14 -2.58 -14.80 -18.12
CA LYS A 14 -1.98 -16.15 -18.17
C LYS A 14 -2.90 -17.23 -17.66
N THR A 15 -3.74 -16.94 -16.66
CA THR A 15 -4.64 -17.95 -16.06
C THR A 15 -6.01 -17.97 -16.73
N LEU A 16 -6.55 -16.81 -17.11
CA LEU A 16 -7.91 -16.71 -17.68
C LEU A 16 -7.92 -16.46 -19.18
N GLY A 17 -6.79 -16.13 -19.80
CA GLY A 17 -6.72 -15.83 -21.25
C GLY A 17 -7.42 -14.53 -21.64
N TRP A 18 -7.63 -13.59 -20.71
CA TRP A 18 -8.30 -12.34 -21.01
C TRP A 18 -7.40 -11.37 -21.76
N GLU A 19 -8.00 -10.59 -22.66
CA GLU A 19 -7.30 -9.49 -23.29
C GLU A 19 -7.20 -8.31 -22.33
N VAL A 20 -5.98 -7.81 -22.14
CA VAL A 20 -5.70 -6.67 -21.26
C VAL A 20 -4.90 -5.61 -22.01
N MET A 21 -5.35 -4.37 -21.89
CA MET A 21 -4.59 -3.20 -22.31
C MET A 21 -4.26 -2.31 -21.12
N ILE A 22 -2.99 -1.93 -21.01
CA ILE A 22 -2.52 -0.94 -20.04
C ILE A 22 -2.34 0.39 -20.75
N VAL A 23 -3.01 1.42 -20.23
CA VAL A 23 -2.91 2.79 -20.73
C VAL A 23 -2.12 3.64 -19.76
N THR A 24 -1.06 4.29 -20.25
CA THR A 24 -0.20 5.20 -19.48
C THR A 24 -0.27 6.63 -20.02
N THR A 25 0.17 7.59 -19.22
CA THR A 25 0.15 9.02 -19.57
C THR A 25 1.53 9.63 -19.71
N ASP A 26 2.53 9.06 -19.03
CA ASP A 26 3.86 9.66 -18.86
C ASP A 26 5.01 8.66 -19.12
N GLN A 27 4.78 7.64 -19.95
CA GLN A 27 5.75 6.56 -20.20
C GLN A 27 7.00 7.08 -20.94
N LYS A 28 6.82 8.05 -21.85
CA LYS A 28 7.92 8.69 -22.61
C LYS A 28 8.83 7.68 -23.33
N SER A 29 8.22 6.67 -23.94
CA SER A 29 8.91 5.57 -24.64
C SER A 29 9.88 4.75 -23.76
N ARG A 30 9.84 4.89 -22.43
CA ARG A 30 10.62 4.06 -21.52
C ARG A 30 9.90 2.74 -21.28
N PRO A 31 10.64 1.61 -21.11
CA PRO A 31 10.00 0.37 -20.71
C PRO A 31 9.35 0.52 -19.32
N PRO A 32 8.28 -0.23 -19.02
CA PRO A 32 7.75 -0.29 -17.67
C PRO A 32 8.78 -0.85 -16.70
N PHE A 33 8.74 -0.44 -15.45
CA PHE A 33 9.69 -0.90 -14.43
C PHE A 33 9.61 -2.42 -14.21
N TYR A 34 8.40 -2.98 -14.26
CA TYR A 34 8.18 -4.42 -14.25
C TYR A 34 7.78 -4.90 -15.65
N PRO A 35 8.37 -6.03 -16.15
CA PRO A 35 8.01 -6.58 -17.45
C PRO A 35 6.60 -7.20 -17.39
N PHE A 36 5.68 -6.69 -18.21
CA PHE A 36 4.36 -7.28 -18.40
C PHE A 36 4.43 -8.43 -19.42
N PRO A 37 3.47 -9.40 -19.39
CA PRO A 37 3.36 -10.43 -20.42
C PRO A 37 3.28 -9.83 -21.83
N SER A 38 3.85 -10.50 -22.81
CA SER A 38 3.86 -10.04 -24.23
C SER A 38 2.46 -9.93 -24.85
N GLN A 39 1.47 -10.62 -24.29
CA GLN A 39 0.07 -10.56 -24.70
C GLN A 39 -0.63 -9.27 -24.24
N VAL A 40 -0.04 -8.52 -23.30
CA VAL A 40 -0.61 -7.27 -22.82
C VAL A 40 -0.34 -6.16 -23.82
N ARG A 41 -1.41 -5.52 -24.27
CA ARG A 41 -1.27 -4.33 -25.12
C ARG A 41 -0.92 -3.11 -24.28
N MET A 42 0.06 -2.34 -24.70
CA MET A 42 0.48 -1.10 -24.04
C MET A 42 0.16 0.11 -24.92
N ALA A 43 -0.43 1.13 -24.32
CA ALA A 43 -0.72 2.39 -25.01
C ALA A 43 -0.31 3.59 -24.13
N ASP A 44 0.67 4.37 -24.59
CA ASP A 44 1.02 5.64 -23.93
C ASP A 44 0.29 6.80 -24.60
N LEU A 45 -0.51 7.52 -23.85
CA LEU A 45 -1.22 8.70 -24.33
C LEU A 45 -0.31 9.92 -24.52
N GLY A 46 0.93 9.89 -24.00
CA GLY A 46 1.92 10.95 -24.13
C GLY A 46 1.41 12.29 -23.59
N ILE A 47 0.74 12.29 -22.43
CA ILE A 47 0.21 13.52 -21.80
C ILE A 47 1.32 14.28 -21.10
N ASN A 48 2.22 13.54 -20.43
CA ASN A 48 3.43 14.07 -19.77
C ASN A 48 3.12 15.16 -18.75
N TYR A 49 2.27 14.88 -17.76
CA TYR A 49 1.92 15.82 -16.69
C TYR A 49 3.15 16.35 -15.94
N SER A 50 4.19 15.55 -15.83
CA SER A 50 5.43 15.89 -15.14
C SER A 50 6.22 17.06 -15.78
N ASP A 51 5.99 17.36 -17.07
CA ASP A 51 6.75 18.42 -17.79
C ASP A 51 6.44 19.85 -17.28
N ASP A 52 5.31 20.03 -16.57
CA ASP A 52 4.94 21.33 -16.03
C ASP A 52 5.46 21.58 -14.59
N ASN A 53 6.18 20.63 -14.00
CA ASN A 53 6.65 20.74 -12.61
C ASN A 53 7.64 21.88 -12.36
N THR A 54 8.34 22.35 -13.39
CA THR A 54 9.32 23.45 -13.32
C THR A 54 8.70 24.83 -13.54
N ARG A 55 7.41 24.93 -13.92
CA ARG A 55 6.73 26.18 -14.21
C ARG A 55 6.31 26.93 -12.94
N ASN A 56 6.04 28.22 -13.08
CA ASN A 56 5.44 29.02 -12.01
C ASN A 56 4.00 28.53 -11.66
N PRO A 57 3.41 28.90 -10.52
CA PRO A 57 2.10 28.38 -10.08
C PRO A 57 0.97 28.57 -11.11
N TYR A 58 0.89 29.71 -11.78
CA TYR A 58 -0.14 29.98 -12.80
C TYR A 58 0.08 29.09 -14.04
N GLY A 59 1.34 28.98 -14.49
CA GLY A 59 1.73 28.09 -15.59
C GLY A 59 1.45 26.61 -15.29
N LYS A 60 1.62 26.17 -14.03
CA LYS A 60 1.25 24.82 -13.58
C LYS A 60 -0.25 24.58 -13.71
N ILE A 61 -1.09 25.53 -13.28
CA ILE A 61 -2.56 25.38 -13.36
C ILE A 61 -3.01 25.35 -14.82
N ALA A 62 -2.56 26.31 -15.66
CA ALA A 62 -2.92 26.34 -17.06
C ALA A 62 -2.43 25.09 -17.82
N GLY A 63 -1.19 24.66 -17.57
CA GLY A 63 -0.62 23.46 -18.12
C GLY A 63 -1.41 22.22 -17.72
N TYR A 64 -1.77 22.08 -16.46
CA TYR A 64 -2.60 20.97 -15.97
C TYR A 64 -3.97 20.92 -16.67
N LEU A 65 -4.68 22.04 -16.77
CA LEU A 65 -5.99 22.10 -17.43
C LEU A 65 -5.91 21.71 -18.92
N ARG A 66 -4.88 22.24 -19.64
CA ARG A 66 -4.63 21.86 -21.04
C ARG A 66 -4.35 20.37 -21.19
N ARG A 67 -3.47 19.80 -20.34
CA ARG A 67 -3.12 18.38 -20.38
C ARG A 67 -4.30 17.50 -19.98
N LYS A 68 -5.11 17.92 -19.03
CA LYS A 68 -6.35 17.22 -18.66
C LYS A 68 -7.35 17.17 -19.82
N HIS A 69 -7.50 18.26 -20.57
CA HIS A 69 -8.34 18.26 -21.78
C HIS A 69 -7.78 17.31 -22.86
N LEU A 70 -6.48 17.35 -23.11
CA LEU A 70 -5.80 16.45 -24.04
C LEU A 70 -5.93 14.98 -23.60
N HIS A 71 -5.75 14.70 -22.32
CA HIS A 71 -5.93 13.38 -21.74
C HIS A 71 -7.35 12.85 -22.01
N LYS A 72 -8.37 13.65 -21.66
CA LYS A 72 -9.76 13.28 -21.95
C LYS A 72 -9.98 12.98 -23.44
N LYS A 73 -9.49 13.83 -24.35
CA LYS A 73 -9.62 13.66 -25.79
C LYS A 73 -8.97 12.36 -26.28
N ARG A 74 -7.70 12.13 -25.93
CA ARG A 74 -6.93 10.96 -26.40
C ARG A 74 -7.48 9.66 -25.78
N LEU A 75 -7.81 9.66 -24.51
CA LEU A 75 -8.39 8.48 -23.85
C LEU A 75 -9.78 8.15 -24.42
N THR A 76 -10.62 9.15 -24.66
CA THR A 76 -11.94 8.92 -25.30
C THR A 76 -11.80 8.27 -26.67
N ALA A 77 -10.92 8.79 -27.52
CA ALA A 77 -10.69 8.22 -28.85
C ALA A 77 -10.17 6.77 -28.79
N LEU A 78 -9.26 6.50 -27.84
CA LEU A 78 -8.73 5.15 -27.62
C LEU A 78 -9.84 4.19 -27.19
N LEU A 79 -10.62 4.54 -26.18
CA LEU A 79 -11.67 3.68 -25.63
C LEU A 79 -12.80 3.42 -26.63
N GLN A 80 -13.18 4.42 -27.42
CA GLN A 80 -14.18 4.26 -28.50
C GLN A 80 -13.70 3.33 -29.61
N LYS A 81 -12.40 3.32 -29.91
CA LYS A 81 -11.78 2.43 -30.88
C LYS A 81 -11.66 1.00 -30.34
N ASP A 82 -11.25 0.84 -29.11
CA ASP A 82 -10.88 -0.45 -28.51
C ASP A 82 -12.09 -1.26 -28.01
N LYS A 83 -13.18 -0.58 -27.61
CA LYS A 83 -14.44 -1.19 -27.16
C LYS A 83 -14.26 -2.22 -26.02
N ALA A 84 -13.49 -1.86 -24.99
CA ALA A 84 -13.29 -2.72 -23.84
C ALA A 84 -14.62 -2.98 -23.08
N ASP A 85 -14.79 -4.16 -22.49
CA ASP A 85 -15.93 -4.45 -21.62
C ASP A 85 -15.88 -3.63 -20.33
N VAL A 86 -14.69 -3.53 -19.72
CA VAL A 86 -14.46 -2.86 -18.44
C VAL A 86 -13.22 -1.98 -18.52
N VAL A 87 -13.32 -0.77 -17.99
CA VAL A 87 -12.20 0.16 -17.83
C VAL A 87 -11.96 0.38 -16.33
N VAL A 88 -10.76 0.03 -15.86
CA VAL A 88 -10.33 0.26 -14.47
C VAL A 88 -9.44 1.49 -14.40
N SER A 89 -9.85 2.49 -13.62
CA SER A 89 -9.05 3.68 -13.31
C SER A 89 -8.36 3.50 -11.96
N LEU A 90 -7.03 3.69 -11.94
CA LEU A 90 -6.23 3.58 -10.73
C LEU A 90 -6.05 4.92 -10.00
N TYR A 91 -6.88 5.93 -10.34
CA TYR A 91 -6.92 7.26 -9.70
C TYR A 91 -5.52 7.95 -9.58
N PRO A 92 -5.39 9.29 -9.61
CA PRO A 92 -6.44 10.30 -9.48
C PRO A 92 -6.73 11.13 -10.75
N SER A 93 -5.88 11.11 -11.78
CA SER A 93 -5.87 12.14 -12.83
C SER A 93 -7.13 12.12 -13.69
N GLU A 94 -7.54 10.93 -14.09
CA GLU A 94 -8.63 10.65 -15.04
C GLU A 94 -9.98 10.42 -14.37
N SER A 95 -10.03 10.11 -13.09
CA SER A 95 -11.23 9.74 -12.34
C SER A 95 -12.36 10.75 -12.48
N SER A 96 -12.04 12.05 -12.62
CA SER A 96 -13.03 13.11 -12.75
C SER A 96 -13.79 13.13 -14.08
N PHE A 97 -13.27 12.51 -15.14
CA PHE A 97 -13.89 12.54 -16.47
C PHE A 97 -14.16 11.16 -17.07
N ILE A 98 -13.50 10.09 -16.64
CA ILE A 98 -13.74 8.71 -17.15
C ILE A 98 -15.22 8.33 -17.11
N PRO A 99 -15.99 8.57 -16.03
CA PRO A 99 -17.41 8.21 -16.02
C PRO A 99 -18.26 8.93 -17.06
N SER A 100 -17.76 10.00 -17.67
CA SER A 100 -18.46 10.72 -18.73
C SER A 100 -18.16 10.22 -20.16
N ILE A 101 -17.23 9.29 -20.32
CA ILE A 101 -16.88 8.73 -21.63
C ILE A 101 -17.89 7.64 -21.99
N LYS A 102 -18.61 7.89 -23.09
CA LYS A 102 -19.60 6.94 -23.62
C LYS A 102 -18.95 6.08 -24.71
N ASP A 103 -18.43 4.94 -24.31
CA ASP A 103 -17.74 3.97 -25.18
C ASP A 103 -18.33 2.55 -25.05
N GLY A 104 -19.38 2.39 -24.20
CA GLY A 104 -20.04 1.13 -23.92
C GLY A 104 -19.44 0.34 -22.75
N SER A 105 -18.23 0.67 -22.30
CA SER A 105 -17.59 -0.06 -21.20
C SER A 105 -18.12 0.33 -19.82
N LYS A 106 -18.11 -0.60 -18.90
CA LYS A 106 -18.33 -0.35 -17.46
C LYS A 106 -17.09 0.30 -16.86
N LYS A 107 -17.29 1.23 -15.93
CA LYS A 107 -16.21 2.02 -15.31
C LYS A 107 -16.01 1.61 -13.85
N VAL A 108 -14.81 1.16 -13.55
CA VAL A 108 -14.37 0.79 -12.19
C VAL A 108 -13.33 1.78 -11.72
N LEU A 109 -13.50 2.31 -10.51
CA LEU A 109 -12.47 3.08 -9.82
C LEU A 109 -11.82 2.18 -8.78
N GLU A 110 -10.49 2.03 -8.82
CA GLU A 110 -9.72 1.31 -7.82
C GLU A 110 -8.82 2.30 -7.06
N LEU A 111 -8.98 2.37 -5.74
CA LEU A 111 -8.24 3.30 -4.90
C LEU A 111 -7.18 2.58 -4.05
N HIS A 112 -5.92 2.91 -4.25
CA HIS A 112 -4.79 2.35 -3.49
C HIS A 112 -4.35 3.22 -2.29
N TYR A 113 -5.14 4.20 -1.91
CA TYR A 113 -4.89 5.12 -0.80
C TYR A 113 -6.09 5.13 0.13
N CYS A 114 -5.88 5.39 1.42
CA CYS A 114 -6.96 5.69 2.35
C CYS A 114 -7.70 6.98 1.93
N LYS A 115 -9.00 7.06 2.14
CA LYS A 115 -9.83 8.25 1.87
C LYS A 115 -9.20 9.55 2.34
N PHE A 116 -8.58 9.54 3.50
CA PHE A 116 -8.02 10.72 4.14
C PHE A 116 -6.55 10.98 3.81
N PHE A 117 -5.99 10.34 2.79
CA PHE A 117 -4.56 10.46 2.48
C PHE A 117 -4.05 11.90 2.35
N ARG A 118 -4.88 12.84 1.86
CA ARG A 118 -4.50 14.27 1.79
C ARG A 118 -4.50 14.95 3.15
N LEU A 119 -5.38 14.53 4.05
CA LEU A 119 -5.56 15.16 5.36
C LEU A 119 -4.50 14.71 6.38
N GLN A 120 -3.83 13.60 6.13
CA GLN A 120 -2.85 13.02 7.05
C GLN A 120 -1.57 13.86 7.17
N TYR A 121 -1.28 14.69 6.19
CA TYR A 121 -0.16 15.66 6.26
C TYR A 121 -0.43 16.83 7.20
N GLY A 122 -1.62 16.97 7.78
CA GLY A 122 -1.95 18.01 8.75
C GLY A 122 -1.80 19.45 8.23
N ARG A 123 -1.86 19.65 6.91
CA ARG A 123 -1.68 20.97 6.30
C ARG A 123 -2.76 21.94 6.80
N LYS A 124 -2.30 23.14 7.24
CA LYS A 124 -3.16 24.20 7.81
C LYS A 124 -3.46 25.30 6.78
N GLY A 125 -4.33 26.24 7.14
CA GLY A 125 -4.70 27.39 6.31
C GLY A 125 -5.45 27.01 5.04
N LEU A 126 -5.27 27.80 3.97
CA LEU A 126 -5.95 27.62 2.67
C LEU A 126 -5.70 26.25 2.06
N ILE A 127 -4.48 25.73 2.18
CA ILE A 127 -4.14 24.40 1.63
C ILE A 127 -4.94 23.31 2.34
N GLY A 128 -5.06 23.37 3.67
CA GLY A 128 -5.89 22.42 4.43
C GLY A 128 -7.39 22.49 4.08
N LEU A 129 -7.91 23.69 3.78
CA LEU A 129 -9.28 23.84 3.30
C LEU A 129 -9.49 23.23 1.92
N ILE A 130 -8.53 23.42 1.01
CA ILE A 130 -8.52 22.79 -0.32
C ILE A 130 -8.49 21.27 -0.20
N ASP A 131 -7.68 20.72 0.70
CA ASP A 131 -7.60 19.28 0.90
C ASP A 131 -8.94 18.70 1.42
N LYS A 132 -9.58 19.37 2.37
CA LYS A 132 -10.92 19.01 2.86
C LYS A 132 -11.96 19.07 1.74
N TRP A 133 -11.94 20.14 0.93
CA TRP A 133 -12.86 20.28 -0.20
C TRP A 133 -12.63 19.17 -1.24
N ARG A 134 -11.36 18.90 -1.62
CA ARG A 134 -11.02 17.81 -2.55
C ARG A 134 -11.48 16.45 -2.03
N THR A 135 -11.26 16.14 -0.76
CA THR A 135 -11.72 14.88 -0.14
C THR A 135 -13.24 14.72 -0.22
N ARG A 136 -14.00 15.81 -0.12
CA ARG A 136 -15.46 15.78 -0.34
C ARG A 136 -15.81 15.57 -1.82
N GLN A 137 -15.05 16.16 -2.75
CA GLN A 137 -15.26 15.95 -4.18
C GLN A 137 -14.94 14.49 -4.60
N ASP A 138 -13.97 13.84 -3.95
CA ASP A 138 -13.65 12.45 -4.24
C ASP A 138 -14.87 11.52 -4.05
N VAL A 139 -15.71 11.76 -3.04
CA VAL A 139 -16.97 11.00 -2.84
C VAL A 139 -17.91 11.16 -4.04
N LYS A 140 -18.10 12.38 -4.53
CA LYS A 140 -18.93 12.67 -5.71
C LYS A 140 -18.36 12.07 -6.99
N ILE A 141 -17.04 11.97 -7.09
CA ILE A 141 -16.38 11.34 -8.23
C ILE A 141 -16.58 9.83 -8.16
N ALA A 142 -16.31 9.22 -7.02
CA ALA A 142 -16.42 7.77 -6.82
C ALA A 142 -17.86 7.26 -7.05
N SER A 143 -18.88 8.02 -6.64
CA SER A 143 -20.29 7.63 -6.84
C SER A 143 -20.75 7.61 -8.30
N ARG A 144 -19.95 8.14 -9.25
CA ARG A 144 -20.28 8.16 -10.69
C ARG A 144 -19.76 6.94 -11.45
N PHE A 145 -18.95 6.10 -10.80
CA PHE A 145 -18.47 4.85 -11.39
C PHE A 145 -19.49 3.74 -11.19
N ASP A 146 -19.48 2.74 -12.08
CA ASP A 146 -20.31 1.54 -11.94
C ASP A 146 -19.91 0.76 -10.68
N LYS A 147 -18.60 0.67 -10.41
CA LYS A 147 -18.04 0.11 -9.18
C LYS A 147 -16.87 0.95 -8.67
N PHE A 148 -16.77 1.01 -7.35
CA PHE A 148 -15.68 1.68 -6.65
C PHE A 148 -15.05 0.69 -5.67
N VAL A 149 -13.78 0.37 -5.88
CA VAL A 149 -13.04 -0.63 -5.09
C VAL A 149 -12.07 0.08 -4.15
N VAL A 150 -12.18 -0.25 -2.88
CA VAL A 150 -11.25 0.11 -1.81
C VAL A 150 -10.59 -1.15 -1.25
N LEU A 151 -9.50 -1.00 -0.48
CA LEU A 151 -8.67 -2.14 -0.10
C LEU A 151 -9.01 -2.73 1.28
N THR A 152 -9.77 -1.99 2.13
CA THR A 152 -10.05 -2.38 3.52
C THR A 152 -11.50 -2.08 3.90
N GLN A 153 -12.04 -2.86 4.85
CA GLN A 153 -13.37 -2.59 5.41
C GLN A 153 -13.38 -1.28 6.20
N GLU A 154 -12.28 -0.96 6.87
CA GLU A 154 -12.12 0.30 7.58
C GLU A 154 -12.24 1.49 6.60
N ASP A 155 -11.55 1.45 5.44
CA ASP A 155 -11.65 2.55 4.46
C ASP A 155 -13.05 2.63 3.86
N LYS A 156 -13.70 1.50 3.57
CA LYS A 156 -15.11 1.48 3.14
C LYS A 156 -16.00 2.23 4.12
N GLY A 157 -15.83 2.00 5.44
CA GLY A 157 -16.56 2.72 6.49
C GLY A 157 -16.37 4.24 6.43
N TYR A 158 -15.18 4.70 6.08
CA TYR A 158 -14.90 6.13 5.92
C TYR A 158 -15.64 6.77 4.74
N TRP A 159 -15.88 6.01 3.64
CA TRP A 159 -16.61 6.54 2.46
C TRP A 159 -18.11 6.69 2.71
N GLY A 160 -18.64 6.06 3.75
CA GLY A 160 -20.06 6.05 4.06
C GLY A 160 -20.84 5.07 3.17
N GLU A 161 -22.16 5.17 3.23
CA GLU A 161 -23.05 4.30 2.45
C GLU A 161 -23.02 4.70 0.96
N MET A 162 -22.32 3.91 0.18
CA MET A 162 -22.25 4.05 -1.28
C MET A 162 -22.67 2.71 -1.92
N PRO A 163 -23.70 2.68 -2.80
CA PRO A 163 -24.21 1.42 -3.36
C PRO A 163 -23.23 0.72 -4.29
N ASN A 164 -22.25 1.45 -4.81
CA ASN A 164 -21.26 0.96 -5.77
C ASN A 164 -19.90 0.61 -5.13
N ILE A 165 -19.74 0.75 -3.80
CA ILE A 165 -18.46 0.49 -3.13
C ILE A 165 -18.28 -0.99 -2.78
N GLU A 166 -17.12 -1.54 -3.13
CA GLU A 166 -16.72 -2.89 -2.77
C GLU A 166 -15.33 -2.91 -2.13
N VAL A 167 -15.06 -3.92 -1.32
CA VAL A 167 -13.76 -4.13 -0.70
C VAL A 167 -13.09 -5.31 -1.39
N ILE A 168 -12.01 -5.06 -2.11
CA ILE A 168 -11.14 -6.09 -2.68
C ILE A 168 -9.71 -5.72 -2.32
N PRO A 169 -9.08 -6.46 -1.40
CA PRO A 169 -7.73 -6.15 -0.95
C PRO A 169 -6.68 -6.42 -2.03
N ASN A 170 -5.46 -5.98 -1.81
CA ASN A 170 -4.34 -6.42 -2.63
C ASN A 170 -3.96 -7.87 -2.28
N ALA A 171 -3.62 -8.65 -3.31
CA ALA A 171 -3.11 -9.99 -3.11
C ALA A 171 -1.66 -9.97 -2.58
N ALA A 172 -1.37 -10.80 -1.59
CA ALA A 172 -0.01 -11.12 -1.22
C ALA A 172 0.50 -12.25 -2.12
N LEU A 173 1.63 -12.03 -2.76
CA LEU A 173 2.36 -13.14 -3.36
C LEU A 173 3.02 -13.94 -2.23
N GLN A 174 2.97 -15.24 -2.32
CA GLN A 174 3.78 -16.10 -1.46
C GLN A 174 5.26 -15.86 -1.80
N MET A 175 5.97 -15.16 -0.93
CA MET A 175 7.35 -14.74 -1.16
C MET A 175 8.31 -15.92 -1.16
N THR A 176 8.05 -16.90 -0.31
CA THR A 176 8.86 -18.14 -0.14
C THR A 176 8.01 -19.24 0.49
N LYS A 177 8.44 -20.51 0.31
CA LYS A 177 7.87 -21.65 1.04
C LYS A 177 8.51 -21.82 2.42
N ALA A 178 9.69 -21.25 2.63
CA ALA A 178 10.36 -21.27 3.92
C ALA A 178 9.63 -20.36 4.92
N LEU A 179 9.70 -20.72 6.17
CA LEU A 179 9.04 -20.02 7.27
C LEU A 179 10.05 -19.54 8.28
N SER A 180 9.75 -18.45 8.94
CA SER A 180 10.49 -18.04 10.13
C SER A 180 10.29 -19.07 11.24
N ASP A 181 11.39 -19.48 11.87
CA ASP A 181 11.38 -20.31 13.09
C ASP A 181 11.14 -19.45 14.33
N VAL A 182 11.15 -18.12 14.15
CA VAL A 182 10.98 -17.08 15.15
C VAL A 182 11.95 -17.17 16.34
N SER A 183 13.10 -17.87 16.15
CA SER A 183 14.13 -18.03 17.18
C SER A 183 15.20 -16.94 17.16
N ALA A 184 15.37 -16.28 16.02
CA ALA A 184 16.33 -15.20 15.83
C ALA A 184 16.02 -14.04 16.78
N LYS A 185 17.04 -13.52 17.44
CA LYS A 185 16.90 -12.33 18.30
C LYS A 185 16.91 -11.03 17.48
N ARG A 186 15.98 -10.96 16.52
CA ARG A 186 15.94 -9.93 15.50
C ARG A 186 14.53 -9.42 15.28
N VAL A 187 14.38 -8.11 15.40
CA VAL A 187 13.18 -7.34 15.04
C VAL A 187 13.40 -6.70 13.69
N LEU A 188 12.43 -6.80 12.80
CA LEU A 188 12.50 -6.26 11.46
C LEU A 188 11.51 -5.12 11.26
N ALA A 189 11.90 -4.10 10.51
CA ALA A 189 10.99 -3.10 9.96
C ALA A 189 11.37 -2.80 8.50
N VAL A 190 10.38 -2.61 7.64
CA VAL A 190 10.59 -2.47 6.19
C VAL A 190 9.75 -1.35 5.62
N GLY A 191 10.36 -0.43 4.87
CA GLY A 191 9.61 0.61 4.20
C GLY A 191 10.43 1.81 3.77
N ARG A 192 9.76 2.83 3.21
CA ARG A 192 10.43 4.09 2.88
C ARG A 192 10.84 4.82 4.14
N LEU A 193 12.03 5.41 4.14
CA LEU A 193 12.51 6.22 5.26
C LEU A 193 11.95 7.64 5.14
N ASP A 194 10.68 7.79 5.49
CA ASP A 194 9.91 9.03 5.40
C ASP A 194 8.88 9.16 6.53
N TYR A 195 8.18 10.30 6.57
CA TYR A 195 7.13 10.57 7.56
C TYR A 195 6.05 9.48 7.59
N GLN A 196 5.69 8.91 6.43
CA GLN A 196 4.60 7.93 6.37
C GLN A 196 4.90 6.69 7.22
N LYS A 197 6.13 6.21 7.21
CA LYS A 197 6.53 4.98 7.91
C LYS A 197 6.83 5.16 9.40
N GLY A 198 7.11 6.40 9.85
CA GLY A 198 7.24 6.72 11.27
C GLY A 198 8.33 5.95 12.00
N PHE A 199 9.48 5.70 11.34
CA PHE A 199 10.59 4.96 11.95
C PHE A 199 11.29 5.73 13.09
N ASP A 200 11.11 7.04 13.17
CA ASP A 200 11.47 7.86 14.33
C ASP A 200 10.80 7.32 15.60
N ARG A 201 9.49 7.09 15.55
CA ARG A 201 8.72 6.52 16.67
C ARG A 201 9.14 5.09 17.00
N LEU A 202 9.54 4.30 16.01
CA LEU A 202 10.06 2.96 16.23
C LEU A 202 11.41 2.99 16.94
N ILE A 203 12.31 3.89 16.57
CA ILE A 203 13.61 4.06 17.24
C ILE A 203 13.40 4.53 18.68
N GLU A 204 12.44 5.42 18.95
CA GLU A 204 12.07 5.80 20.32
C GLU A 204 11.55 4.60 21.13
N ALA A 205 10.67 3.78 20.56
CA ALA A 205 10.19 2.56 21.21
C ALA A 205 11.33 1.57 21.47
N TRP A 206 12.24 1.41 20.50
CA TRP A 206 13.43 0.57 20.66
C TRP A 206 14.35 1.04 21.77
N ARG A 207 14.51 2.37 21.94
CA ARG A 207 15.23 2.95 23.09
C ARG A 207 14.62 2.50 24.42
N VAL A 208 13.29 2.47 24.54
CA VAL A 208 12.61 1.98 25.75
C VAL A 208 12.91 0.50 25.96
N VAL A 209 12.84 -0.33 24.90
CA VAL A 209 13.18 -1.77 24.95
C VAL A 209 14.61 -1.97 25.47
N GLN A 210 15.60 -1.25 24.93
CA GLN A 210 17.00 -1.39 25.32
C GLN A 210 17.28 -0.88 26.74
N LYS A 211 16.61 0.18 27.19
CA LYS A 211 16.71 0.69 28.56
C LYS A 211 16.21 -0.31 29.62
N SER A 212 15.33 -1.25 29.24
CA SER A 212 14.87 -2.31 30.13
C SER A 212 16.01 -3.25 30.61
N GLY A 213 17.12 -3.29 29.86
CA GLY A 213 18.28 -4.15 30.11
C GLY A 213 18.06 -5.63 29.78
N ARG A 214 16.83 -6.05 29.43
CA ARG A 214 16.43 -7.45 29.21
C ARG A 214 16.74 -8.00 27.83
N PHE A 215 16.88 -7.13 26.83
CA PHE A 215 16.93 -7.48 25.41
C PHE A 215 18.19 -6.95 24.72
N LYS A 216 19.31 -6.89 25.45
CA LYS A 216 20.60 -6.37 24.97
C LYS A 216 21.17 -7.16 23.78
N ASP A 217 20.79 -8.41 23.63
CA ASP A 217 21.20 -9.34 22.60
C ASP A 217 20.22 -9.40 21.39
N TRP A 218 19.20 -8.55 21.41
CA TRP A 218 18.28 -8.35 20.27
C TRP A 218 18.70 -7.17 19.43
N THR A 219 18.42 -7.27 18.10
CA THR A 219 18.65 -6.19 17.15
C THR A 219 17.34 -5.73 16.50
N LEU A 220 17.32 -4.46 16.12
CA LEU A 220 16.30 -3.86 15.26
C LEU A 220 16.95 -3.53 13.92
N ASP A 221 16.48 -4.17 12.85
CA ASP A 221 16.95 -3.93 11.49
C ASP A 221 15.87 -3.23 10.68
N ILE A 222 16.13 -2.01 10.24
CA ILE A 222 15.23 -1.20 9.41
C ILE A 222 15.73 -1.19 7.98
N TYR A 223 14.99 -1.80 7.04
CA TYR A 223 15.33 -1.85 5.63
C TYR A 223 14.58 -0.83 4.83
N GLY A 224 15.29 0.06 4.14
CA GLY A 224 14.66 1.05 3.29
C GLY A 224 15.56 2.14 2.74
N GLN A 225 14.93 3.02 1.96
CA GLN A 225 15.54 4.26 1.46
C GLN A 225 14.54 5.42 1.58
N GLY A 226 15.04 6.62 1.71
CA GLY A 226 14.22 7.83 1.80
C GLY A 226 14.99 9.01 2.36
N GLU A 227 14.33 10.14 2.37
CA GLU A 227 14.91 11.42 2.79
C GLU A 227 15.30 11.45 4.28
N TRP A 228 14.67 10.63 5.10
CA TRP A 228 14.91 10.59 6.55
C TRP A 228 16.11 9.73 6.97
N ARG A 229 16.84 9.07 6.02
CA ARG A 229 17.96 8.19 6.38
C ARG A 229 18.94 8.84 7.37
N LYS A 230 19.48 10.01 7.01
CA LYS A 230 20.47 10.69 7.86
C LYS A 230 19.91 11.06 9.24
N MET A 231 18.66 11.49 9.29
CA MET A 231 17.99 11.84 10.55
C MET A 231 17.82 10.59 11.44
N LEU A 232 17.42 9.45 10.88
CA LEU A 232 17.24 8.21 11.64
C LEU A 232 18.59 7.64 12.11
N GLU A 233 19.64 7.69 11.29
CA GLU A 233 21.00 7.31 11.67
C GLU A 233 21.51 8.19 12.84
N GLN A 234 21.31 9.50 12.77
CA GLN A 234 21.66 10.41 13.86
C GLN A 234 20.87 10.09 15.14
N MET A 235 19.59 9.78 15.03
CA MET A 235 18.76 9.39 16.16
C MET A 235 19.27 8.13 16.87
N THR A 236 19.72 7.11 16.10
CA THR A 236 20.32 5.89 16.68
C THR A 236 21.60 6.20 17.43
N ASP A 237 22.39 7.16 16.93
CA ASP A 237 23.62 7.62 17.57
C ASP A 237 23.33 8.35 18.88
N ASP A 238 22.43 9.35 18.83
CA ASP A 238 22.07 10.20 19.97
C ASP A 238 21.45 9.37 21.13
N PHE A 239 20.78 8.28 20.78
CA PHE A 239 20.17 7.38 21.76
C PHE A 239 21.10 6.26 22.22
N GLY A 240 22.34 6.16 21.70
CA GLY A 240 23.29 5.12 22.04
C GLY A 240 22.90 3.73 21.55
N LEU A 241 22.20 3.63 20.42
CA LEU A 241 21.62 2.39 19.89
C LEU A 241 22.41 1.75 18.74
N LYS A 242 23.58 2.30 18.36
CA LYS A 242 24.42 1.82 17.23
C LYS A 242 24.68 0.32 17.23
N GLY A 243 24.82 -0.29 18.39
CA GLY A 243 25.09 -1.73 18.50
C GLY A 243 23.85 -2.61 18.37
N THR A 244 22.64 -2.03 18.36
CA THR A 244 21.39 -2.81 18.38
C THR A 244 20.32 -2.32 17.41
N ALA A 245 20.48 -1.15 16.78
CA ALA A 245 19.56 -0.63 15.76
C ALA A 245 20.32 -0.25 14.49
N HIS A 246 19.94 -0.85 13.35
CA HIS A 246 20.63 -0.71 12.08
C HIS A 246 19.70 -0.18 10.98
N ILE A 247 20.14 0.87 10.28
CA ILE A 247 19.42 1.45 9.13
C ILE A 247 20.03 0.89 7.84
N ASN A 248 19.44 -0.18 7.34
CA ASN A 248 19.92 -0.93 6.19
C ASN A 248 19.45 -0.33 4.84
N ARG A 249 20.18 -0.63 3.77
CA ARG A 249 19.73 -0.34 2.39
C ARG A 249 18.61 -1.29 1.98
N PRO A 250 17.78 -0.93 0.99
CA PRO A 250 16.82 -1.87 0.43
C PRO A 250 17.50 -3.14 -0.04
N THR A 251 16.86 -4.27 0.17
CA THR A 251 17.29 -5.58 -0.35
C THR A 251 16.36 -6.03 -1.48
N THR A 252 16.90 -6.80 -2.42
CA THR A 252 16.09 -7.49 -3.44
C THR A 252 15.54 -8.82 -2.94
N ASP A 253 16.07 -9.35 -1.84
CA ASP A 253 15.64 -10.59 -1.19
C ASP A 253 15.06 -10.31 0.21
N ILE A 254 13.94 -9.61 0.24
CA ILE A 254 13.24 -9.30 1.50
C ILE A 254 12.65 -10.57 2.14
N ALA A 255 12.35 -11.60 1.35
CA ALA A 255 11.85 -12.86 1.87
C ALA A 255 12.85 -13.51 2.83
N ASN A 256 14.14 -13.46 2.50
CA ASN A 256 15.21 -13.93 3.37
C ASN A 256 15.24 -13.16 4.71
N GLU A 257 15.01 -11.86 4.68
CA GLU A 257 14.97 -11.06 5.91
C GLU A 257 13.75 -11.43 6.79
N TYR A 258 12.59 -11.74 6.17
CA TYR A 258 11.42 -12.20 6.93
C TYR A 258 11.68 -13.53 7.63
N ILE A 259 12.24 -14.53 6.94
CA ILE A 259 12.45 -15.86 7.54
C ILE A 259 13.56 -15.88 8.59
N HIS A 260 14.51 -14.94 8.58
CA HIS A 260 15.59 -14.81 9.58
C HIS A 260 15.31 -13.74 10.65
N SER A 261 14.03 -13.41 10.85
CA SER A 261 13.56 -12.49 11.91
C SER A 261 12.52 -13.16 12.78
N SER A 262 12.30 -12.65 14.00
CA SER A 262 11.32 -13.18 14.93
C SER A 262 10.09 -12.30 15.09
N LEU A 263 10.15 -11.06 14.63
CA LEU A 263 9.10 -10.07 14.78
C LEU A 263 9.21 -9.00 13.70
N LEU A 264 8.09 -8.67 13.03
CA LEU A 264 7.98 -7.43 12.25
C LEU A 264 7.31 -6.36 13.10
N VAL A 265 7.84 -5.12 13.04
CA VAL A 265 7.20 -3.96 13.67
C VAL A 265 6.80 -2.93 12.63
N MET A 266 5.58 -2.42 12.74
CA MET A 266 5.07 -1.35 11.90
C MET A 266 4.68 -0.13 12.73
N SER A 267 5.37 0.97 12.49
CA SER A 267 5.18 2.26 13.18
C SER A 267 4.55 3.34 12.28
N SER A 268 3.94 2.94 11.16
CA SER A 268 3.43 3.86 10.15
C SER A 268 2.43 4.87 10.72
N ASN A 269 2.45 6.08 10.19
CA ASN A 269 1.43 7.10 10.47
C ASN A 269 0.11 6.77 9.76
N TYR A 270 0.20 6.22 8.56
CA TYR A 270 -0.92 5.80 7.71
C TYR A 270 -0.44 4.91 6.56
N GLU A 271 -1.35 4.11 6.01
CA GLU A 271 -1.15 3.31 4.80
C GLU A 271 -2.37 3.38 3.89
N GLY A 272 -2.26 2.85 2.67
CA GLY A 272 -3.43 2.50 1.86
C GLY A 272 -3.83 1.05 2.10
N PHE A 273 -2.82 0.18 2.11
CA PHE A 273 -2.90 -1.23 2.47
C PHE A 273 -1.48 -1.73 2.79
N PRO A 274 -1.23 -2.27 3.98
CA PRO A 274 0.11 -2.56 4.46
C PRO A 274 0.65 -3.90 3.92
N MET A 275 1.07 -3.93 2.66
CA MET A 275 1.59 -5.14 1.98
C MET A 275 2.70 -5.84 2.76
N VAL A 276 3.63 -5.07 3.32
CA VAL A 276 4.75 -5.60 4.13
C VAL A 276 4.25 -6.46 5.30
N MET A 277 3.11 -6.08 5.92
CA MET A 277 2.49 -6.85 7.00
C MET A 277 2.07 -8.24 6.51
N ILE A 278 1.34 -8.30 5.40
CA ILE A 278 0.84 -9.56 4.85
C ILE A 278 1.98 -10.42 4.32
N GLU A 279 2.97 -9.81 3.67
CA GLU A 279 4.18 -10.49 3.19
C GLU A 279 4.92 -11.17 4.35
N ALA A 280 5.17 -10.44 5.44
CA ALA A 280 5.84 -10.99 6.63
C ALA A 280 5.01 -12.09 7.31
N MET A 281 3.72 -11.85 7.51
CA MET A 281 2.80 -12.84 8.12
C MET A 281 2.72 -14.11 7.27
N SER A 282 2.77 -14.02 5.94
CA SER A 282 2.79 -15.19 5.05
C SER A 282 4.03 -16.06 5.25
N CYS A 283 5.14 -15.46 5.68
CA CYS A 283 6.36 -16.16 6.07
C CYS A 283 6.34 -16.65 7.54
N GLY A 284 5.22 -16.53 8.24
CA GLY A 284 5.10 -16.91 9.65
C GLY A 284 5.72 -15.89 10.62
N LEU A 285 6.01 -14.67 10.19
CA LEU A 285 6.57 -13.65 11.06
C LEU A 285 5.44 -12.91 11.79
N PRO A 286 5.36 -12.97 13.14
CA PRO A 286 4.36 -12.22 13.89
C PRO A 286 4.56 -10.72 13.71
N VAL A 287 3.48 -9.95 13.85
CA VAL A 287 3.51 -8.50 13.66
C VAL A 287 3.07 -7.77 14.93
N VAL A 288 3.83 -6.76 15.33
CA VAL A 288 3.39 -5.71 16.25
C VAL A 288 3.23 -4.42 15.46
N SER A 289 2.08 -3.81 15.51
CA SER A 289 1.77 -2.63 14.70
C SER A 289 1.07 -1.56 15.51
N PHE A 290 1.39 -0.30 15.23
CA PHE A 290 0.43 0.74 15.54
C PHE A 290 -0.88 0.49 14.79
N ASP A 291 -1.98 0.85 15.43
CA ASP A 291 -3.32 0.83 14.87
C ASP A 291 -3.55 2.15 14.08
N PHE A 292 -2.81 2.26 12.97
CA PHE A 292 -2.94 3.38 12.04
C PHE A 292 -4.12 3.16 11.08
N LYS A 293 -4.59 4.24 10.47
CA LYS A 293 -5.73 4.17 9.54
C LYS A 293 -5.42 3.33 8.30
N CYS A 294 -6.39 2.51 7.96
CA CYS A 294 -6.46 1.66 6.77
C CYS A 294 -5.46 0.50 6.76
N GLY A 295 -5.87 -0.59 7.34
CA GLY A 295 -5.24 -1.89 7.15
C GLY A 295 -4.95 -2.71 8.39
N PRO A 296 -4.33 -2.23 9.47
CA PRO A 296 -3.97 -3.10 10.57
C PRO A 296 -5.14 -3.88 11.16
N ARG A 297 -6.28 -3.22 11.39
CA ARG A 297 -7.50 -3.85 11.94
C ARG A 297 -8.17 -4.86 11.01
N ASP A 298 -7.95 -4.73 9.71
CA ASP A 298 -8.48 -5.68 8.72
C ASP A 298 -7.63 -6.95 8.63
N ILE A 299 -6.37 -6.91 9.13
CA ILE A 299 -5.38 -7.97 8.97
C ILE A 299 -5.05 -8.62 10.31
N ILE A 300 -4.89 -7.83 11.38
CA ILE A 300 -4.49 -8.29 12.69
C ILE A 300 -5.70 -8.46 13.61
N SER A 301 -5.90 -9.69 14.06
CA SER A 301 -6.70 -10.00 15.25
C SER A 301 -5.78 -9.93 16.47
N HIS A 302 -5.97 -8.88 17.29
CA HIS A 302 -5.11 -8.59 18.44
C HIS A 302 -4.99 -9.81 19.38
N ASP A 303 -3.78 -10.10 19.84
CA ASP A 303 -3.40 -11.26 20.69
C ASP A 303 -3.60 -12.66 20.04
N VAL A 304 -4.06 -12.71 18.78
CA VAL A 304 -4.26 -13.96 18.05
C VAL A 304 -3.18 -14.20 17.00
N ASN A 305 -3.01 -13.27 16.05
CA ASN A 305 -2.04 -13.38 14.95
C ASN A 305 -1.05 -12.22 14.90
N GLY A 306 -1.10 -11.31 15.87
CA GLY A 306 -0.26 -10.14 16.02
C GLY A 306 -0.78 -9.23 17.11
N LEU A 307 -0.13 -8.10 17.33
CA LEU A 307 -0.51 -7.12 18.33
C LEU A 307 -0.80 -5.76 17.69
N LEU A 308 -1.93 -5.17 18.07
CA LEU A 308 -2.29 -3.79 17.73
C LEU A 308 -2.07 -2.89 18.95
N VAL A 309 -1.43 -1.76 18.74
CA VAL A 309 -1.13 -0.74 19.75
C VAL A 309 -1.74 0.59 19.28
N GLN A 310 -2.28 1.38 20.18
CA GLN A 310 -2.82 2.69 19.85
C GLN A 310 -1.80 3.51 19.05
N ASN A 311 -2.26 4.13 17.95
CA ASN A 311 -1.35 4.88 17.08
C ASN A 311 -0.68 6.04 17.83
N GLY A 312 0.66 6.02 17.85
CA GLY A 312 1.48 7.02 18.53
C GLY A 312 1.80 6.71 20.00
N ASP A 313 1.29 5.63 20.55
CA ASP A 313 1.68 5.14 21.89
C ASP A 313 3.02 4.40 21.83
N ILE A 314 4.11 5.16 21.96
CA ILE A 314 5.48 4.66 21.89
C ILE A 314 5.76 3.69 23.00
N GLN A 315 5.29 3.97 24.22
CA GLN A 315 5.47 3.11 25.38
C GLN A 315 4.74 1.78 25.18
N GLY A 316 3.48 1.82 24.75
CA GLY A 316 2.70 0.61 24.43
C GLY A 316 3.33 -0.21 23.28
N LEU A 317 3.94 0.45 22.28
CA LEU A 317 4.66 -0.25 21.22
C LEU A 317 5.88 -1.00 21.77
N ALA A 318 6.65 -0.37 22.65
CA ALA A 318 7.79 -1.00 23.30
C ALA A 318 7.36 -2.19 24.19
N GLU A 319 6.28 -2.05 24.95
CA GLU A 319 5.74 -3.11 25.81
C GLU A 319 5.23 -4.30 24.98
N ALA A 320 4.52 -4.04 23.87
CA ALA A 320 4.07 -5.07 22.96
C ALA A 320 5.25 -5.83 22.32
N MET A 321 6.30 -5.11 21.91
CA MET A 321 7.54 -5.72 21.43
C MET A 321 8.18 -6.60 22.52
N MET A 322 8.34 -6.09 23.72
CA MET A 322 8.94 -6.83 24.86
C MET A 322 8.11 -8.06 25.22
N LYS A 323 6.78 -8.01 25.13
CA LYS A 323 5.89 -9.18 25.34
C LYS A 323 6.22 -10.29 24.35
N VAL A 324 6.28 -9.97 23.05
CA VAL A 324 6.57 -10.95 21.99
C VAL A 324 8.02 -11.44 22.07
N MET A 325 8.98 -10.57 22.33
CA MET A 325 10.41 -10.91 22.47
C MET A 325 10.70 -11.79 23.67
N GLY A 326 10.00 -11.55 24.79
CA GLY A 326 10.24 -12.20 26.07
C GLY A 326 9.64 -13.59 26.21
N ASP A 327 8.62 -13.94 25.42
CA ASP A 327 7.94 -15.24 25.50
C ASP A 327 8.01 -15.99 24.15
N ALA A 328 8.87 -17.00 24.10
CA ALA A 328 9.09 -17.80 22.89
C ALA A 328 7.87 -18.65 22.50
N ASN A 329 7.09 -19.13 23.48
CA ASN A 329 5.90 -19.93 23.21
C ASN A 329 4.78 -19.04 22.65
N TYR A 330 4.57 -17.89 23.26
CA TYR A 330 3.62 -16.90 22.77
C TYR A 330 3.98 -16.43 21.36
N ARG A 331 5.25 -16.11 21.11
CA ARG A 331 5.75 -15.72 19.79
C ARG A 331 5.52 -16.80 18.74
N ARG A 332 5.76 -18.10 19.08
CA ARG A 332 5.49 -19.22 18.19
C ARG A 332 4.00 -19.39 17.91
N GLN A 333 3.13 -19.21 18.89
CA GLN A 333 1.68 -19.25 18.70
C GLN A 333 1.20 -18.16 17.75
N LEU A 334 1.67 -16.91 17.95
CA LEU A 334 1.37 -15.81 17.02
C LEU A 334 1.85 -16.11 15.58
N SER A 335 3.04 -16.71 15.44
CA SER A 335 3.62 -17.11 14.15
C SER A 335 2.73 -18.11 13.40
N LEU A 336 2.26 -19.16 14.07
CA LEU A 336 1.37 -20.15 13.48
C LEU A 336 0.07 -19.52 13.00
N ASN A 337 -0.49 -18.61 13.79
CA ASN A 337 -1.74 -17.93 13.45
C ASN A 337 -1.54 -16.86 12.36
N ALA A 338 -0.40 -16.17 12.34
CA ALA A 338 -0.08 -15.16 11.33
C ALA A 338 -0.14 -15.76 9.91
N ARG A 339 0.32 -17.01 9.73
CA ARG A 339 0.28 -17.70 8.43
C ARG A 339 -1.11 -17.84 7.83
N GLN A 340 -2.18 -17.82 8.63
CA GLN A 340 -3.55 -17.91 8.13
C GLN A 340 -3.93 -16.74 7.22
N VAL A 341 -3.14 -15.67 7.22
CA VAL A 341 -3.30 -14.52 6.32
C VAL A 341 -3.33 -14.94 4.83
N VAL A 342 -2.62 -16.01 4.46
CA VAL A 342 -2.60 -16.52 3.08
C VAL A 342 -3.96 -17.05 2.63
N ASN A 343 -4.80 -17.52 3.55
CA ASN A 343 -6.14 -18.01 3.23
C ASN A 343 -7.05 -16.87 2.76
N THR A 344 -6.83 -15.66 3.25
CA THR A 344 -7.65 -14.48 2.90
C THR A 344 -7.03 -13.71 1.73
N TYR A 345 -5.72 -13.49 1.75
CA TYR A 345 -5.03 -12.56 0.86
C TYR A 345 -4.22 -13.26 -0.24
N SER A 346 -4.39 -14.59 -0.47
CA SER A 346 -3.75 -15.25 -1.59
C SER A 346 -4.17 -14.65 -2.94
N GLU A 347 -3.30 -14.76 -3.94
CA GLU A 347 -3.60 -14.30 -5.29
C GLU A 347 -4.92 -14.90 -5.81
N GLU A 348 -5.10 -16.20 -5.63
CA GLU A 348 -6.32 -16.89 -6.08
C GLU A 348 -7.59 -16.33 -5.43
N ASN A 349 -7.60 -16.13 -4.10
CA ASN A 349 -8.78 -15.65 -3.39
C ASN A 349 -9.11 -14.20 -3.71
N VAL A 350 -8.11 -13.35 -3.87
CA VAL A 350 -8.30 -11.95 -4.25
C VAL A 350 -8.73 -11.84 -5.72
N MET A 351 -8.07 -12.59 -6.61
CA MET A 351 -8.43 -12.56 -8.03
C MET A 351 -9.82 -13.15 -8.31
N ARG A 352 -10.28 -14.13 -7.55
CA ARG A 352 -11.66 -14.64 -7.63
C ARG A 352 -12.68 -13.52 -7.35
N GLN A 353 -12.41 -12.61 -6.41
CA GLN A 353 -13.28 -11.45 -6.15
C GLN A 353 -13.31 -10.48 -7.33
N TRP A 354 -12.13 -10.20 -7.92
CA TRP A 354 -12.04 -9.36 -9.12
C TRP A 354 -12.78 -9.97 -10.32
N VAL A 355 -12.61 -11.27 -10.57
CA VAL A 355 -13.30 -12.00 -11.65
C VAL A 355 -14.82 -11.95 -11.46
N ARG A 356 -15.30 -12.16 -10.24
CA ARG A 356 -16.72 -12.01 -9.91
C ARG A 356 -17.23 -10.61 -10.22
N LEU A 357 -16.54 -9.56 -9.74
CA LEU A 357 -16.90 -8.15 -10.00
C LEU A 357 -16.97 -7.87 -11.51
N PHE A 358 -15.98 -8.29 -12.29
CA PHE A 358 -15.98 -8.07 -13.73
C PHE A 358 -17.10 -8.83 -14.45
N ASN A 359 -17.37 -10.07 -14.06
CA ASN A 359 -18.47 -10.85 -14.64
C ASN A 359 -19.85 -10.28 -14.29
N ASP A 360 -20.05 -9.77 -13.09
CA ASP A 360 -21.30 -9.14 -12.68
C ASP A 360 -21.53 -7.82 -13.47
N LEU A 361 -20.48 -7.06 -13.73
CA LEU A 361 -20.54 -5.85 -14.55
C LEU A 361 -20.87 -6.14 -16.03
N LYS A 362 -20.40 -7.26 -16.58
CA LYS A 362 -20.71 -7.64 -17.98
C LYS A 362 -22.16 -8.08 -18.17
N LYS A 363 -22.82 -8.57 -17.12
CA LYS A 363 -24.22 -9.01 -17.16
C LYS A 363 -25.22 -7.88 -16.94
N ALA A 364 -24.78 -6.77 -16.33
CA ALA A 364 -25.60 -5.59 -16.03
C ALA A 364 -25.58 -4.56 -17.18
#